data_fffee1e305c2967952a9161443595aee
#
_entry.id   fffee1e305c2967952a9161443595aee
#
_cell.length_a   1.000
_cell.length_b   1.000
_cell.length_c   1.000
_cell.angle_alpha   90.00
_cell.angle_beta   90.00
_cell.angle_gamma   90.00
#
_symmetry.space_group_name_H-M   'P 1'
#
loop_
_entity.id
_entity.type
_entity.pdbx_description
1 polymer ?
#
loop_
_entity_poly.entity_id
_entity_poly.type
_entity_poly.pdbx_seq_one_letter_code
_entity_poly.pdbx_strand_id
1 'polypeptide(L)'
;MHNFEKIFDIKNHSEFKKQCFDIYNFQYENNMVYQNYCNMICEDPTDVNEINKIPFLPISFFKTKKILSTDNFEKVFYSSGTTTNSRSKHFISSLKLYQKSFINNFKLNYSDITQYTILALLPNYYENKDSSLIYMIEKLIKLSKSKESGFFLDDYINLSKKLIELDTKKERKTILIGVPYALLDMIDFNQLQLNNTIIMETGGMKGRRKEMVRTESVSYTHLRAHETGIN
;
A
#
# COMPACT_ATOMS: atom_id res chain seq x y z
N MET A 1 -6.27 -4.13 27.28
CA MET A 1 -6.40 -3.94 25.83
C MET A 1 -5.14 -3.23 25.34
N HIS A 2 -4.37 -3.84 24.47
CA HIS A 2 -3.11 -3.26 24.02
C HIS A 2 -3.39 -2.04 23.15
N ASN A 3 -2.77 -0.88 23.46
CA ASN A 3 -3.00 0.35 22.70
C ASN A 3 -2.01 0.43 21.53
N PHE A 4 -2.37 -0.20 20.41
CA PHE A 4 -1.55 -0.18 19.19
C PHE A 4 -1.40 1.20 18.52
N GLU A 5 -2.18 2.20 18.93
CA GLU A 5 -2.04 3.54 18.36
C GLU A 5 -0.69 4.18 18.71
N LYS A 6 -0.03 3.74 19.80
CA LYS A 6 1.30 4.22 20.19
C LYS A 6 2.40 3.99 19.17
N ILE A 7 2.24 3.05 18.23
CA ILE A 7 3.21 2.81 17.14
C ILE A 7 3.39 4.03 16.23
N PHE A 8 2.43 4.95 16.21
CA PHE A 8 2.50 6.17 15.41
C PHE A 8 3.15 7.35 16.15
N ASP A 9 3.47 7.19 17.43
CA ASP A 9 3.98 8.25 18.29
C ASP A 9 5.45 8.01 18.72
N ILE A 10 6.11 7.03 18.10
CA ILE A 10 7.51 6.67 18.36
C ILE A 10 8.44 7.85 17.98
N LYS A 11 9.24 8.32 18.93
CA LYS A 11 10.13 9.49 18.76
C LYS A 11 11.61 9.16 18.80
N ASN A 12 11.98 8.01 19.36
CA ASN A 12 13.38 7.64 19.57
C ASN A 12 13.57 6.12 19.54
N HIS A 13 14.83 5.68 19.48
CA HIS A 13 15.21 4.28 19.39
C HIS A 13 14.75 3.44 20.61
N SER A 14 14.74 4.01 21.80
CA SER A 14 14.30 3.30 23.02
C SER A 14 12.80 2.97 22.94
N GLU A 15 11.98 3.94 22.52
CA GLU A 15 10.55 3.73 22.31
C GLU A 15 10.28 2.72 21.18
N PHE A 16 11.06 2.81 20.09
CA PHE A 16 10.98 1.85 19.00
C PHE A 16 11.29 0.43 19.50
N LYS A 17 12.42 0.25 20.19
CA LYS A 17 12.81 -1.05 20.78
C LYS A 17 11.71 -1.60 21.67
N LYS A 18 11.19 -0.78 22.58
CA LYS A 18 10.09 -1.16 23.48
C LYS A 18 8.86 -1.62 22.69
N GLN A 19 8.43 -0.85 21.66
CA GLN A 19 7.26 -1.23 20.86
C GLN A 19 7.47 -2.50 20.06
N CYS A 20 8.69 -2.80 19.59
CA CYS A 20 9.00 -4.06 18.92
C CYS A 20 8.74 -5.24 19.84
N PHE A 21 9.19 -5.19 21.09
CA PHE A 21 8.96 -6.26 22.06
C PHE A 21 7.50 -6.32 22.55
N ASP A 22 6.86 -5.19 22.78
CA ASP A 22 5.44 -5.14 23.14
C ASP A 22 4.57 -5.82 22.06
N ILE A 23 4.87 -5.57 20.77
CA ILE A 23 4.18 -6.20 19.64
C ILE A 23 4.54 -7.68 19.52
N TYR A 24 5.81 -8.03 19.66
CA TYR A 24 6.27 -9.42 19.64
C TYR A 24 5.54 -10.27 20.69
N ASN A 25 5.57 -9.83 21.94
CA ASN A 25 4.92 -10.53 23.05
C ASN A 25 3.41 -10.66 22.81
N PHE A 26 2.76 -9.57 22.39
CA PHE A 26 1.34 -9.60 22.06
C PHE A 26 1.02 -10.63 20.95
N GLN A 27 1.81 -10.65 19.87
CA GLN A 27 1.61 -11.58 18.77
C GLN A 27 1.89 -13.04 19.21
N TYR A 28 2.93 -13.25 19.99
CA TYR A 28 3.28 -14.56 20.52
C TYR A 28 2.18 -15.12 21.44
N GLU A 29 1.64 -14.30 22.32
CA GLU A 29 0.58 -14.69 23.27
C GLU A 29 -0.78 -14.92 22.62
N ASN A 30 -1.12 -14.13 21.58
CA ASN A 30 -2.49 -14.04 21.05
C ASN A 30 -2.64 -14.63 19.62
N ASN A 31 -1.57 -15.06 18.97
CA ASN A 31 -1.61 -15.66 17.64
C ASN A 31 -1.04 -17.07 17.66
N MET A 32 -1.91 -18.05 17.75
CA MET A 32 -1.50 -19.47 17.84
C MET A 32 -0.58 -19.90 16.68
N VAL A 33 -0.82 -19.39 15.46
CA VAL A 33 0.02 -19.73 14.29
C VAL A 33 1.42 -19.17 14.46
N TYR A 34 1.52 -17.92 14.94
CA TYR A 34 2.80 -17.27 15.20
C TYR A 34 3.53 -17.92 16.39
N GLN A 35 2.80 -18.21 17.46
CA GLN A 35 3.34 -18.92 18.63
C GLN A 35 3.96 -20.27 18.25
N ASN A 36 3.22 -21.10 17.51
CA ASN A 36 3.72 -22.38 17.03
C ASN A 36 4.96 -22.22 16.15
N TYR A 37 4.99 -21.22 15.28
CA TYR A 37 6.15 -20.93 14.45
C TYR A 37 7.36 -20.53 15.30
N CYS A 38 7.21 -19.62 16.26
CA CYS A 38 8.27 -19.21 17.17
C CYS A 38 8.83 -20.41 17.97
N ASN A 39 7.94 -21.24 18.52
CA ASN A 39 8.33 -22.44 19.27
C ASN A 39 9.12 -23.48 18.44
N MET A 40 8.95 -23.46 17.12
CA MET A 40 9.69 -24.35 16.21
C MET A 40 11.08 -23.84 15.86
N ILE A 41 11.30 -22.52 15.85
CA ILE A 41 12.55 -21.93 15.33
C ILE A 41 13.40 -21.23 16.40
N CYS A 42 12.84 -20.89 17.56
CA CYS A 42 13.56 -20.30 18.68
C CYS A 42 13.86 -21.34 19.73
N GLU A 43 15.04 -21.26 20.33
CA GLU A 43 15.43 -22.10 21.49
C GLU A 43 14.58 -21.70 22.70
N ASP A 44 14.45 -20.42 22.98
CA ASP A 44 13.53 -19.87 23.97
C ASP A 44 12.76 -18.65 23.40
N PRO A 45 11.53 -18.86 22.94
CA PRO A 45 10.72 -17.74 22.42
C PRO A 45 10.31 -16.73 23.48
N THR A 46 10.42 -17.06 24.78
CA THR A 46 10.03 -16.15 25.87
C THR A 46 11.17 -15.21 26.29
N ASP A 47 12.42 -15.48 25.88
CA ASP A 47 13.61 -14.67 26.17
C ASP A 47 14.19 -13.99 24.92
N VAL A 48 13.34 -13.51 24.03
CA VAL A 48 13.78 -12.70 22.87
C VAL A 48 14.03 -11.26 23.31
N ASN A 49 15.32 -10.90 23.48
CA ASN A 49 15.77 -9.61 24.03
C ASN A 49 16.51 -8.70 23.03
N GLU A 50 16.70 -9.17 21.81
CA GLU A 50 17.29 -8.43 20.69
C GLU A 50 16.31 -8.33 19.52
N ILE A 51 16.18 -7.12 18.90
CA ILE A 51 15.21 -6.87 17.80
C ILE A 51 15.48 -7.79 16.61
N ASN A 52 16.76 -8.05 16.29
CA ASN A 52 17.16 -8.91 15.19
C ASN A 52 16.89 -10.40 15.43
N LYS A 53 16.56 -10.78 16.65
CA LYS A 53 16.13 -12.14 17.00
C LYS A 53 14.62 -12.33 16.98
N ILE A 54 13.82 -11.27 16.78
CA ILE A 54 12.38 -11.39 16.65
C ILE A 54 12.05 -12.17 15.38
N PRO A 55 11.36 -13.33 15.48
CA PRO A 55 11.02 -14.13 14.31
C PRO A 55 9.99 -13.42 13.42
N PHE A 56 10.21 -13.45 12.11
CA PHE A 56 9.22 -12.97 11.14
C PHE A 56 8.50 -14.14 10.48
N LEU A 57 7.18 -14.15 10.61
CA LEU A 57 6.35 -15.19 10.01
C LEU A 57 6.46 -15.15 8.47
N PRO A 58 6.80 -16.28 7.81
CA PRO A 58 6.88 -16.31 6.34
C PRO A 58 5.55 -15.93 5.70
N ILE A 59 5.59 -15.10 4.64
CA ILE A 59 4.42 -14.57 3.95
C ILE A 59 3.50 -15.67 3.38
N SER A 60 4.04 -16.85 3.10
CA SER A 60 3.29 -18.01 2.62
C SER A 60 2.22 -18.49 3.60
N PHE A 61 2.39 -18.26 4.90
CA PHE A 61 1.40 -18.62 5.91
C PHE A 61 0.06 -17.91 5.70
N PHE A 62 0.07 -16.67 5.17
CA PHE A 62 -1.16 -15.94 4.85
C PHE A 62 -1.99 -16.57 3.73
N LYS A 63 -1.44 -17.52 2.97
CA LYS A 63 -2.19 -18.31 1.98
C LYS A 63 -2.94 -19.47 2.60
N THR A 64 -2.34 -20.10 3.62
CA THR A 64 -2.77 -21.41 4.14
C THR A 64 -3.34 -21.36 5.54
N LYS A 65 -3.05 -20.30 6.31
CA LYS A 65 -3.44 -20.16 7.71
C LYS A 65 -4.26 -18.89 7.94
N LYS A 66 -5.13 -18.93 8.96
CA LYS A 66 -5.79 -17.74 9.48
C LYS A 66 -4.85 -17.04 10.45
N ILE A 67 -4.25 -15.92 10.03
CA ILE A 67 -3.35 -15.12 10.86
C ILE A 67 -4.17 -13.99 11.48
N LEU A 68 -4.46 -14.12 12.77
CA LEU A 68 -5.27 -13.19 13.53
C LEU A 68 -4.90 -13.29 15.01
N SER A 69 -4.68 -12.15 15.65
CA SER A 69 -4.28 -12.04 17.07
C SER A 69 -5.40 -11.49 17.96
N THR A 70 -6.63 -11.50 17.47
CA THR A 70 -7.84 -11.09 18.18
C THR A 70 -8.97 -12.05 17.85
N ASP A 71 -10.03 -12.07 18.67
CA ASP A 71 -11.17 -12.97 18.43
C ASP A 71 -11.95 -12.60 17.15
N ASN A 72 -12.03 -11.30 16.85
CA ASN A 72 -12.83 -10.77 15.76
C ASN A 72 -11.98 -9.95 14.77
N PHE A 73 -12.49 -9.80 13.56
CA PHE A 73 -11.95 -8.94 12.51
C PHE A 73 -13.07 -8.14 11.85
N GLU A 74 -12.72 -6.94 11.38
CA GLU A 74 -13.68 -6.05 10.70
C GLU A 74 -13.68 -6.25 9.18
N LYS A 75 -12.54 -6.68 8.60
CA LYS A 75 -12.41 -6.91 7.16
C LYS A 75 -11.34 -7.96 6.85
N VAL A 76 -11.53 -8.63 5.70
CA VAL A 76 -10.48 -9.48 5.10
C VAL A 76 -10.06 -8.84 3.78
N PHE A 77 -8.76 -8.63 3.61
CA PHE A 77 -8.19 -8.28 2.31
C PHE A 77 -7.57 -9.50 1.64
N TYR A 78 -7.70 -9.55 0.33
CA TYR A 78 -7.17 -10.64 -0.49
C TYR A 78 -6.05 -10.12 -1.41
N SER A 79 -4.98 -10.90 -1.53
CA SER A 79 -3.95 -10.61 -2.53
C SER A 79 -4.48 -10.78 -3.95
N SER A 80 -3.84 -10.11 -4.92
CA SER A 80 -4.26 -10.17 -6.34
C SER A 80 -4.06 -11.55 -7.00
N GLY A 81 -3.37 -12.49 -6.36
CA GLY A 81 -3.10 -13.87 -6.78
C GLY A 81 -3.13 -14.14 -8.30
N THR A 82 -1.97 -14.28 -8.93
CA THR A 82 -1.91 -14.49 -10.40
C THR A 82 -1.55 -15.92 -10.79
N THR A 83 -1.12 -16.77 -9.87
CA THR A 83 -0.45 -18.05 -10.22
C THR A 83 -0.96 -19.30 -9.51
N THR A 84 -1.82 -19.17 -8.50
CA THR A 84 -2.35 -20.36 -7.79
C THR A 84 -3.78 -20.11 -7.33
N ASN A 85 -4.59 -21.17 -7.23
CA ASN A 85 -5.99 -21.13 -6.80
C ASN A 85 -6.21 -20.60 -5.35
N SER A 86 -5.15 -20.28 -4.60
CA SER A 86 -5.25 -19.74 -3.23
C SER A 86 -4.68 -18.32 -3.13
N ARG A 87 -5.55 -17.34 -2.89
CA ARG A 87 -5.17 -15.95 -2.58
C ARG A 87 -4.80 -15.84 -1.09
N SER A 88 -3.77 -15.04 -0.78
CA SER A 88 -3.45 -14.72 0.63
C SER A 88 -4.60 -13.92 1.25
N LYS A 89 -4.89 -14.20 2.52
CA LYS A 89 -5.97 -13.56 3.30
C LYS A 89 -5.36 -12.75 4.43
N HIS A 90 -5.63 -11.47 4.46
CA HIS A 90 -5.24 -10.55 5.51
C HIS A 90 -6.46 -10.18 6.35
N PHE A 91 -6.54 -10.72 7.56
CA PHE A 91 -7.60 -10.42 8.52
C PHE A 91 -7.25 -9.14 9.26
N ILE A 92 -8.08 -8.13 9.13
CA ILE A 92 -7.89 -6.80 9.74
C ILE A 92 -8.81 -6.67 10.94
N SER A 93 -8.24 -6.69 12.13
CA SER A 93 -8.98 -6.54 13.39
C SER A 93 -9.48 -5.10 13.62
N SER A 94 -8.79 -4.09 13.08
CA SER A 94 -9.18 -2.69 13.18
C SER A 94 -8.92 -1.93 11.90
N LEU A 95 -9.98 -1.57 11.19
CA LEU A 95 -9.92 -0.69 10.02
C LEU A 95 -9.45 0.72 10.39
N LYS A 96 -9.77 1.17 11.60
CA LYS A 96 -9.29 2.47 12.12
C LYS A 96 -7.77 2.50 12.20
N LEU A 97 -7.14 1.44 12.73
CA LEU A 97 -5.68 1.33 12.81
C LEU A 97 -5.05 1.27 11.42
N TYR A 98 -5.62 0.47 10.52
CA TYR A 98 -5.19 0.38 9.13
C TYR A 98 -5.28 1.73 8.41
N GLN A 99 -6.41 2.45 8.55
CA GLN A 99 -6.58 3.78 7.97
C GLN A 99 -5.55 4.79 8.54
N LYS A 100 -5.36 4.81 9.86
CA LYS A 100 -4.39 5.70 10.51
C LYS A 100 -2.97 5.46 9.95
N SER A 101 -2.60 4.20 9.71
CA SER A 101 -1.30 3.83 9.16
C SER A 101 -1.05 4.48 7.80
N PHE A 102 -1.89 4.26 6.80
CA PHE A 102 -1.63 4.81 5.48
C PHE A 102 -1.86 6.32 5.38
N ILE A 103 -2.78 6.90 6.18
CA ILE A 103 -3.00 8.35 6.23
C ILE A 103 -1.78 9.06 6.83
N ASN A 104 -1.23 8.53 7.93
CA ASN A 104 -0.02 9.09 8.53
C ASN A 104 1.18 8.97 7.59
N ASN A 105 1.35 7.81 6.93
CA ASN A 105 2.41 7.63 5.96
C ASN A 105 2.27 8.60 4.76
N PHE A 106 1.04 8.82 4.27
CA PHE A 106 0.78 9.81 3.24
C PHE A 106 1.20 11.23 3.71
N LYS A 107 0.80 11.62 4.92
CA LYS A 107 1.14 12.93 5.48
C LYS A 107 2.63 13.14 5.66
N LEU A 108 3.36 12.11 6.08
CA LEU A 108 4.82 12.18 6.24
C LEU A 108 5.55 12.46 4.92
N ASN A 109 5.05 11.89 3.81
CA ASN A 109 5.72 11.99 2.51
C ASN A 109 5.16 13.12 1.62
N TYR A 110 3.87 13.44 1.76
CA TYR A 110 3.14 14.32 0.85
C TYR A 110 2.42 15.48 1.55
N SER A 111 2.51 15.61 2.87
CA SER A 111 1.81 16.62 3.68
C SER A 111 0.28 16.45 3.64
N ASP A 112 -0.48 17.55 3.54
CA ASP A 112 -1.94 17.51 3.59
C ASP A 112 -2.55 16.97 2.29
N ILE A 113 -3.32 15.89 2.43
CA ILE A 113 -4.00 15.21 1.34
C ILE A 113 -4.98 16.10 0.58
N THR A 114 -5.54 17.13 1.23
CA THR A 114 -6.47 18.08 0.59
C THR A 114 -5.81 18.97 -0.45
N GLN A 115 -4.48 19.00 -0.49
CA GLN A 115 -3.71 19.72 -1.51
C GLN A 115 -3.60 18.95 -2.84
N TYR A 116 -4.12 17.73 -2.90
CA TYR A 116 -3.96 16.85 -4.04
C TYR A 116 -5.29 16.52 -4.72
N THR A 117 -5.24 16.37 -6.04
CA THR A 117 -6.20 15.62 -6.83
C THR A 117 -5.64 14.23 -7.08
N ILE A 118 -6.39 13.17 -6.76
CA ILE A 118 -5.94 11.79 -6.85
C ILE A 118 -6.69 11.09 -7.98
N LEU A 119 -5.95 10.67 -9.00
CA LEU A 119 -6.46 9.91 -10.14
C LEU A 119 -5.92 8.49 -10.06
N ALA A 120 -6.77 7.50 -10.21
CA ALA A 120 -6.39 6.09 -10.07
C ALA A 120 -6.63 5.34 -11.38
N LEU A 121 -5.53 4.90 -12.02
CA LEU A 121 -5.54 4.06 -13.21
C LEU A 121 -5.41 2.59 -12.80
N LEU A 122 -6.54 1.99 -12.41
CA LEU A 122 -6.64 0.64 -11.87
C LEU A 122 -7.71 -0.15 -12.61
N PRO A 123 -7.39 -0.78 -13.76
CA PRO A 123 -8.35 -1.45 -14.64
C PRO A 123 -9.26 -2.48 -13.95
N ASN A 124 -8.74 -3.17 -12.93
CA ASN A 124 -9.47 -4.24 -12.24
C ASN A 124 -10.15 -3.77 -10.93
N TYR A 125 -10.49 -2.49 -10.81
CA TYR A 125 -11.12 -1.94 -9.61
C TYR A 125 -12.39 -2.70 -9.20
N TYR A 126 -13.31 -2.90 -10.14
CA TYR A 126 -14.60 -3.54 -9.84
C TYR A 126 -14.49 -5.03 -9.45
N GLU A 127 -13.47 -5.72 -9.96
CA GLU A 127 -13.24 -7.14 -9.70
C GLU A 127 -12.55 -7.39 -8.36
N ASN A 128 -11.86 -6.39 -7.81
CA ASN A 128 -10.97 -6.52 -6.65
C ASN A 128 -11.36 -5.63 -5.46
N LYS A 129 -12.67 -5.47 -5.18
CA LYS A 129 -13.19 -4.67 -4.05
C LYS A 129 -12.61 -5.06 -2.68
N ASP A 130 -12.11 -6.29 -2.54
CA ASP A 130 -11.44 -6.77 -1.34
C ASP A 130 -9.92 -6.57 -1.36
N SER A 131 -9.40 -5.75 -2.27
CA SER A 131 -8.01 -5.33 -2.30
C SER A 131 -7.74 -4.24 -1.26
N SER A 132 -6.68 -4.40 -0.47
CA SER A 132 -6.22 -3.37 0.47
C SER A 132 -5.81 -2.08 -0.24
N LEU A 133 -5.19 -2.19 -1.42
CA LEU A 133 -4.82 -1.05 -2.26
C LEU A 133 -6.05 -0.24 -2.68
N ILE A 134 -7.08 -0.91 -3.18
CA ILE A 134 -8.31 -0.24 -3.62
C ILE A 134 -8.99 0.46 -2.45
N TYR A 135 -9.11 -0.21 -1.32
CA TYR A 135 -9.66 0.39 -0.10
C TYR A 135 -8.89 1.64 0.34
N MET A 136 -7.56 1.59 0.30
CA MET A 136 -6.70 2.73 0.62
C MET A 136 -6.95 3.90 -0.35
N ILE A 137 -6.96 3.65 -1.65
CA ILE A 137 -7.13 4.69 -2.68
C ILE A 137 -8.53 5.31 -2.60
N GLU A 138 -9.59 4.52 -2.43
CA GLU A 138 -10.94 5.05 -2.21
C GLU A 138 -10.99 6.02 -1.02
N LYS A 139 -10.31 5.65 0.06
CA LYS A 139 -10.26 6.49 1.25
C LYS A 139 -9.47 7.77 1.01
N LEU A 140 -8.33 7.69 0.32
CA LEU A 140 -7.51 8.86 -0.02
C LEU A 140 -8.26 9.80 -0.97
N ILE A 141 -8.96 9.28 -1.98
CA ILE A 141 -9.82 10.06 -2.88
C ILE A 141 -10.87 10.83 -2.08
N LYS A 142 -11.58 10.17 -1.15
CA LYS A 142 -12.58 10.83 -0.29
C LYS A 142 -11.97 11.92 0.59
N LEU A 143 -10.78 11.67 1.15
CA LEU A 143 -10.08 12.61 2.04
C LEU A 143 -9.50 13.81 1.27
N SER A 144 -9.15 13.66 0.00
CA SER A 144 -8.66 14.76 -0.83
C SER A 144 -9.71 15.88 -1.02
N LYS A 145 -11.01 15.56 -0.90
CA LYS A 145 -12.13 16.47 -1.14
C LYS A 145 -12.09 17.14 -2.52
N SER A 146 -11.30 16.63 -3.44
CA SER A 146 -11.25 17.09 -4.82
C SER A 146 -12.35 16.42 -5.62
N LYS A 147 -13.23 17.21 -6.27
CA LYS A 147 -14.28 16.68 -7.16
C LYS A 147 -13.71 16.02 -8.43
N GLU A 148 -12.47 16.34 -8.75
CA GLU A 148 -11.76 15.80 -9.91
C GLU A 148 -11.08 14.45 -9.61
N SER A 149 -10.99 14.06 -8.31
CA SER A 149 -10.41 12.78 -7.92
C SER A 149 -11.32 11.61 -8.27
N GLY A 150 -10.75 10.51 -8.76
CA GLY A 150 -11.54 9.33 -9.13
C GLY A 150 -10.75 8.19 -9.74
N PHE A 151 -11.49 7.13 -10.11
CA PHE A 151 -10.97 5.97 -10.82
C PHE A 151 -11.25 6.09 -12.31
N PHE A 152 -10.26 5.78 -13.12
CA PHE A 152 -10.33 5.86 -14.59
C PHE A 152 -10.28 4.49 -15.27
N LEU A 153 -10.06 3.43 -14.49
CA LEU A 153 -9.99 2.04 -14.97
C LEU A 153 -9.00 1.88 -16.14
N ASP A 154 -9.51 1.80 -17.37
CA ASP A 154 -8.80 1.74 -18.64
C ASP A 154 -9.22 2.88 -19.59
N ASP A 155 -9.88 3.91 -19.08
CA ASP A 155 -10.31 5.08 -19.85
C ASP A 155 -9.15 6.06 -20.05
N TYR A 156 -8.21 5.68 -20.90
CA TYR A 156 -7.01 6.49 -21.21
C TYR A 156 -7.35 7.83 -21.86
N ILE A 157 -8.45 7.92 -22.62
CA ILE A 157 -8.89 9.14 -23.31
C ILE A 157 -9.27 10.21 -22.28
N ASN A 158 -10.21 9.89 -21.40
CA ASN A 158 -10.68 10.84 -20.39
C ASN A 158 -9.60 11.11 -19.34
N LEU A 159 -8.79 10.13 -18.97
CA LEU A 159 -7.65 10.33 -18.07
C LEU A 159 -6.63 11.31 -18.66
N SER A 160 -6.24 11.15 -19.94
CA SER A 160 -5.28 12.05 -20.60
C SER A 160 -5.81 13.48 -20.65
N LYS A 161 -7.07 13.68 -21.05
CA LYS A 161 -7.71 15.00 -21.05
C LYS A 161 -7.71 15.62 -19.64
N LYS A 162 -8.06 14.85 -18.63
CA LYS A 162 -8.10 15.30 -17.24
C LYS A 162 -6.72 15.67 -16.71
N LEU A 163 -5.69 14.89 -17.02
CA LEU A 163 -4.31 15.20 -16.63
C LEU A 163 -3.82 16.50 -17.26
N ILE A 164 -4.06 16.72 -18.55
CA ILE A 164 -3.69 17.98 -19.24
C ILE A 164 -4.41 19.17 -18.61
N GLU A 165 -5.72 19.04 -18.38
CA GLU A 165 -6.53 20.07 -17.73
C GLU A 165 -5.96 20.48 -16.37
N LEU A 166 -5.71 19.49 -15.49
CA LEU A 166 -5.21 19.72 -14.13
C LEU A 166 -3.78 20.26 -14.13
N ASP A 167 -2.93 19.79 -15.04
CA ASP A 167 -1.56 20.27 -15.17
C ASP A 167 -1.51 21.73 -15.66
N THR A 168 -2.47 22.13 -16.49
CA THR A 168 -2.61 23.51 -16.97
C THR A 168 -3.14 24.44 -15.88
N LYS A 169 -4.18 24.03 -15.15
CA LYS A 169 -4.81 24.84 -14.10
C LYS A 169 -3.91 25.05 -12.87
N LYS A 170 -3.14 24.03 -12.49
CA LYS A 170 -2.22 24.04 -11.34
C LYS A 170 -2.84 24.44 -9.99
N GLU A 171 -4.15 24.32 -9.85
CA GLU A 171 -4.85 24.65 -8.59
C GLU A 171 -4.44 23.73 -7.44
N ARG A 172 -4.18 22.45 -7.75
CA ARG A 172 -3.71 21.42 -6.84
C ARG A 172 -2.65 20.58 -7.53
N LYS A 173 -1.76 19.97 -6.75
CA LYS A 173 -0.89 18.92 -7.29
C LYS A 173 -1.72 17.69 -7.63
N THR A 174 -1.41 17.02 -8.72
CA THR A 174 -2.06 15.77 -9.12
C THR A 174 -1.20 14.57 -8.70
N ILE A 175 -1.84 13.54 -8.16
CA ILE A 175 -1.22 12.22 -7.97
C ILE A 175 -1.94 11.24 -8.89
N LEU A 176 -1.20 10.65 -9.83
CA LEU A 176 -1.66 9.55 -10.67
C LEU A 176 -1.13 8.24 -10.09
N ILE A 177 -2.02 7.42 -9.53
CA ILE A 177 -1.69 6.09 -9.00
C ILE A 177 -2.09 5.04 -10.02
N GLY A 178 -1.15 4.20 -10.46
CA GLY A 178 -1.44 3.18 -11.45
C GLY A 178 -0.62 1.91 -11.28
N VAL A 179 -1.11 0.82 -11.87
CA VAL A 179 -0.31 -0.41 -12.03
C VAL A 179 0.60 -0.27 -13.25
N PRO A 180 1.82 -0.83 -13.23
CA PRO A 180 2.84 -0.60 -14.26
C PRO A 180 2.34 -0.81 -15.67
N TYR A 181 1.67 -1.93 -15.94
CA TYR A 181 1.18 -2.23 -17.30
C TYR A 181 0.17 -1.18 -17.80
N ALA A 182 -0.72 -0.68 -16.93
CA ALA A 182 -1.72 0.31 -17.33
C ALA A 182 -1.10 1.70 -17.55
N LEU A 183 -0.10 2.06 -16.75
CA LEU A 183 0.68 3.29 -16.96
C LEU A 183 1.43 3.24 -18.29
N LEU A 184 2.03 2.11 -18.65
CA LEU A 184 2.70 1.92 -19.94
C LEU A 184 1.70 1.93 -21.10
N ASP A 185 0.54 1.26 -20.98
CA ASP A 185 -0.52 1.29 -21.99
C ASP A 185 -1.02 2.72 -22.23
N MET A 186 -1.14 3.52 -21.15
CA MET A 186 -1.50 4.93 -21.26
C MET A 186 -0.44 5.74 -22.00
N ILE A 187 0.85 5.49 -21.78
CA ILE A 187 1.96 6.17 -22.45
C ILE A 187 2.00 5.82 -23.95
N ASP A 188 1.82 4.53 -24.27
CA ASP A 188 1.73 4.07 -25.65
C ASP A 188 0.52 4.70 -26.39
N PHE A 189 -0.58 4.92 -25.65
CA PHE A 189 -1.77 5.60 -26.18
C PHE A 189 -1.53 7.10 -26.44
N ASN A 190 -0.92 7.81 -25.48
CA ASN A 190 -0.68 9.25 -25.58
C ASN A 190 0.50 9.67 -24.69
N GLN A 191 1.57 10.18 -25.31
CA GLN A 191 2.71 10.72 -24.58
C GLN A 191 2.37 12.12 -24.04
N LEU A 192 2.34 12.24 -22.71
CA LEU A 192 2.03 13.48 -22.02
C LEU A 192 3.30 14.07 -21.38
N GLN A 193 3.42 15.39 -21.42
CA GLN A 193 4.41 16.14 -20.64
C GLN A 193 3.68 16.82 -19.48
N LEU A 194 3.90 16.33 -18.26
CA LEU A 194 3.20 16.80 -17.06
C LEU A 194 4.23 17.38 -16.07
N ASN A 195 3.96 18.59 -15.57
CA ASN A 195 4.86 19.32 -14.68
C ASN A 195 4.33 19.42 -13.24
N ASN A 196 3.04 19.15 -13.02
CA ASN A 196 2.36 19.27 -11.74
C ASN A 196 1.76 17.94 -11.27
N THR A 197 2.25 16.81 -11.82
CA THR A 197 1.74 15.48 -11.55
C THR A 197 2.83 14.57 -10.97
N ILE A 198 2.51 13.90 -9.87
CA ILE A 198 3.33 12.85 -9.26
C ILE A 198 2.77 11.51 -9.73
N ILE A 199 3.61 10.64 -10.28
CA ILE A 199 3.21 9.29 -10.67
C ILE A 199 3.61 8.32 -9.57
N MET A 200 2.64 7.59 -9.05
CA MET A 200 2.83 6.50 -8.11
C MET A 200 2.58 5.16 -8.80
N GLU A 201 3.65 4.46 -9.10
CA GLU A 201 3.57 3.10 -9.57
C GLU A 201 3.32 2.14 -8.40
N THR A 202 2.38 1.21 -8.55
CA THR A 202 2.06 0.22 -7.52
C THR A 202 1.75 -1.15 -8.12
N GLY A 203 2.33 -2.21 -7.55
CA GLY A 203 2.15 -3.58 -8.01
C GLY A 203 3.19 -4.01 -9.03
N GLY A 204 2.85 -4.96 -9.90
CA GLY A 204 3.72 -5.50 -10.95
C GLY A 204 2.99 -5.69 -12.28
N MET A 205 3.67 -6.19 -13.29
CA MET A 205 3.15 -6.37 -14.66
C MET A 205 2.01 -7.38 -14.77
N LYS A 206 1.84 -8.23 -13.74
CA LYS A 206 0.75 -9.24 -13.64
C LYS A 206 0.65 -10.15 -14.87
N GLY A 207 1.76 -10.44 -15.54
CA GLY A 207 1.82 -11.23 -16.77
C GLY A 207 1.20 -10.57 -18.02
N ARG A 208 0.76 -9.30 -17.95
CA ARG A 208 0.20 -8.57 -19.10
C ARG A 208 1.26 -7.97 -20.01
N ARG A 209 2.44 -7.67 -19.45
CA ARG A 209 3.64 -7.23 -20.18
C ARG A 209 4.86 -7.98 -19.64
N LYS A 210 5.96 -7.97 -20.39
CA LYS A 210 7.25 -8.49 -19.92
C LYS A 210 7.68 -7.70 -18.70
N GLU A 211 8.19 -8.40 -17.67
CA GLU A 211 8.76 -7.74 -16.50
C GLU A 211 9.92 -6.82 -16.92
N MET A 212 9.90 -5.60 -16.44
CA MET A 212 10.91 -4.57 -16.71
C MET A 212 11.53 -4.13 -15.39
N VAL A 213 12.83 -3.83 -15.40
CA VAL A 213 13.45 -3.20 -14.23
C VAL A 213 12.99 -1.74 -14.14
N ARG A 214 12.87 -1.24 -12.92
CA ARG A 214 12.28 0.09 -12.64
C ARG A 214 12.96 1.23 -13.41
N THR A 215 14.28 1.15 -13.61
CA THR A 215 15.05 2.10 -14.41
C THR A 215 14.63 2.15 -15.88
N GLU A 216 14.24 1.02 -16.46
CA GLU A 216 13.69 0.97 -17.82
C GLU A 216 12.28 1.56 -17.88
N SER A 217 11.43 1.24 -16.90
CA SER A 217 10.08 1.79 -16.77
C SER A 217 10.10 3.32 -16.65
N VAL A 218 11.02 3.88 -15.86
CA VAL A 218 11.21 5.32 -15.70
C VAL A 218 11.73 5.98 -16.99
N SER A 219 12.60 5.34 -17.77
CA SER A 219 13.13 5.90 -19.03
C SER A 219 12.09 5.92 -20.16
N TYR A 220 11.13 5.01 -20.14
CA TYR A 220 9.98 5.03 -21.06
C TYR A 220 8.95 6.10 -20.70
N THR A 221 8.87 6.48 -19.42
CA THR A 221 8.03 7.57 -18.98
C THR A 221 8.76 8.89 -19.15
N HIS A 222 8.80 9.49 -20.32
CA HIS A 222 9.11 10.92 -20.48
C HIS A 222 8.12 11.83 -19.74
N LEU A 223 7.34 11.26 -18.85
CA LEU A 223 6.66 11.92 -17.75
C LEU A 223 7.77 12.36 -16.80
N ARG A 224 8.23 13.62 -16.88
CA ARG A 224 9.09 14.20 -15.85
C ARG A 224 8.29 14.30 -14.55
N ALA A 225 8.06 13.15 -13.92
CA ALA A 225 7.65 13.07 -12.54
C ALA A 225 8.90 13.34 -11.69
N HIS A 226 8.84 14.30 -10.80
CA HIS A 226 9.86 14.45 -9.78
C HIS A 226 9.81 13.20 -8.90
N GLU A 227 10.77 12.30 -9.08
CA GLU A 227 11.01 11.21 -8.14
C GLU A 227 11.44 11.84 -6.82
N THR A 228 10.59 11.75 -5.82
CA THR A 228 11.07 11.84 -4.43
C THR A 228 11.70 10.49 -4.13
N GLY A 229 13.02 10.40 -4.38
CA GLY A 229 13.82 9.26 -3.96
C GLY A 229 13.78 9.17 -2.45
N ILE A 230 13.13 8.15 -1.95
CA ILE A 230 13.31 7.70 -0.57
C ILE A 230 14.46 6.68 -0.65
N ASN A 231 15.68 7.13 -0.31
CA ASN A 231 16.79 6.26 0.05
C ASN A 231 16.56 5.66 1.43
#